data_506774983bb29de232133ce9488ce70b
#
_entry.id   506774983bb29de232133ce9488ce70b
#
_cell.length_a   1.000
_cell.length_b   1.000
_cell.length_c   1.000
_cell.angle_alpha   90.00
_cell.angle_beta   90.00
_cell.angle_gamma   90.00
#
_symmetry.space_group_name_H-M   'P 1'
#
loop_
_entity.id
_entity.type
_entity.pdbx_description
1 polymer ?
#
loop_
_entity_poly.entity_id
_entity_poly.type
_entity_poly.pdbx_seq_one_letter_code
_entity_poly.pdbx_strand_id
1 'polypeptide(L)'
;MMQDGEESDMLDVAPTLPTTPPDGWTLDNLPADLPKHTELIRGALIMSPQRAWHMAVVDALKGLISEQCPSEYSVQREMAIRKSLRSAPEPDLSIVRASAVDWDKSIYLPEDVVLAAEVISPESEERDREDKPSLYAAMGIPTYWLIEMGEDFAPIVHEHYLYAGVYKPMKTHIGRLKTEVPFPIDIPLVDPTLL
;
A
#
# COMPACT_ATOMS: atom_id res chain seq x y z
N MET A 1 -40.57 42.39 14.35
CA MET A 1 -40.69 41.44 13.26
C MET A 1 -39.33 40.71 13.19
N MET A 2 -39.17 39.67 14.04
CA MET A 2 -37.99 38.86 14.14
C MET A 2 -38.12 37.74 13.14
N GLN A 3 -37.14 37.60 12.26
CA GLN A 3 -37.00 36.42 11.39
C GLN A 3 -36.18 35.39 12.12
N ASP A 4 -36.85 34.30 12.44
CA ASP A 4 -36.22 33.08 12.92
C ASP A 4 -35.44 32.45 11.77
N GLY A 5 -34.12 32.42 11.89
CA GLY A 5 -33.25 31.65 11.02
C GLY A 5 -33.37 30.17 11.39
N GLU A 6 -33.93 29.35 10.52
CA GLU A 6 -33.81 27.89 10.58
C GLU A 6 -32.35 27.51 10.36
N GLU A 7 -31.66 27.20 11.44
CA GLU A 7 -30.41 26.47 11.41
C GLU A 7 -30.72 25.03 10.94
N SER A 8 -30.44 24.77 9.66
CA SER A 8 -30.50 23.43 9.07
C SER A 8 -29.47 22.55 9.78
N ASP A 9 -29.96 21.74 10.70
CA ASP A 9 -29.22 20.66 11.36
C ASP A 9 -28.87 19.59 10.31
N MET A 10 -27.75 19.79 9.60
CA MET A 10 -27.16 18.75 8.76
C MET A 10 -26.54 17.72 9.72
N LEU A 11 -27.38 16.80 10.17
CA LEU A 11 -26.91 15.57 10.81
C LEU A 11 -25.93 14.90 9.85
N ASP A 12 -24.66 14.95 10.21
CA ASP A 12 -23.59 14.20 9.55
C ASP A 12 -23.89 12.70 9.75
N VAL A 13 -24.61 12.13 8.78
CA VAL A 13 -24.96 10.71 8.79
C VAL A 13 -23.64 9.97 8.53
N ALA A 14 -23.09 9.41 9.58
CA ALA A 14 -21.92 8.53 9.46
C ALA A 14 -22.17 7.51 8.33
N PRO A 15 -21.20 7.32 7.42
CA PRO A 15 -21.37 6.41 6.30
C PRO A 15 -21.73 5.01 6.85
N THR A 16 -22.91 4.53 6.52
CA THR A 16 -23.33 3.17 6.86
C THR A 16 -22.50 2.21 6.03
N LEU A 17 -21.68 1.40 6.69
CA LEU A 17 -20.96 0.34 6.00
C LEU A 17 -21.96 -0.58 5.29
N PRO A 18 -21.70 -0.96 4.04
CA PRO A 18 -22.57 -1.83 3.28
C PRO A 18 -22.69 -3.21 3.96
N THR A 19 -23.88 -3.81 3.92
CA THR A 19 -24.11 -5.14 4.47
C THR A 19 -23.29 -6.17 3.68
N THR A 20 -22.43 -6.91 4.37
CA THR A 20 -21.61 -7.95 3.75
C THR A 20 -22.49 -9.02 3.11
N PRO A 21 -22.31 -9.35 1.82
CA PRO A 21 -23.02 -10.46 1.18
C PRO A 21 -22.76 -11.79 1.91
N PRO A 22 -23.72 -12.75 1.90
CA PRO A 22 -23.54 -14.05 2.56
C PRO A 22 -22.25 -14.78 2.17
N ASP A 23 -21.85 -14.66 0.90
CA ASP A 23 -20.63 -15.28 0.37
C ASP A 23 -19.41 -14.32 0.42
N GLY A 24 -19.53 -13.15 1.07
CA GLY A 24 -18.53 -12.09 1.12
C GLY A 24 -18.44 -11.29 -0.18
N TRP A 25 -17.48 -10.37 -0.21
CA TRP A 25 -17.26 -9.44 -1.33
C TRP A 25 -16.41 -10.05 -2.45
N THR A 26 -16.65 -9.57 -3.67
CA THR A 26 -15.83 -9.84 -4.86
C THR A 26 -15.56 -8.53 -5.58
N LEU A 27 -14.55 -8.50 -6.44
CA LEU A 27 -14.26 -7.32 -7.28
C LEU A 27 -15.45 -6.89 -8.16
N ASP A 28 -16.36 -7.82 -8.48
CA ASP A 28 -17.52 -7.55 -9.34
C ASP A 28 -18.71 -6.98 -8.57
N ASN A 29 -18.73 -7.07 -7.23
CA ASN A 29 -19.84 -6.59 -6.39
C ASN A 29 -19.40 -5.62 -5.28
N LEU A 30 -18.22 -5.02 -5.43
CA LEU A 30 -17.75 -3.99 -4.49
C LEU A 30 -18.70 -2.79 -4.49
N PRO A 31 -19.00 -2.19 -3.32
CA PRO A 31 -19.70 -0.92 -3.25
C PRO A 31 -18.96 0.19 -4.00
N ALA A 32 -19.70 1.08 -4.64
CA ALA A 32 -19.10 2.21 -5.36
C ALA A 32 -18.42 3.22 -4.41
N ASP A 33 -18.96 3.36 -3.19
CA ASP A 33 -18.54 4.37 -2.21
C ASP A 33 -17.75 3.74 -1.06
N LEU A 34 -16.69 2.99 -1.39
CA LEU A 34 -15.79 2.47 -0.36
C LEU A 34 -14.92 3.60 0.22
N PRO A 35 -14.69 3.60 1.55
CA PRO A 35 -13.68 4.46 2.15
C PRO A 35 -12.30 4.23 1.50
N LYS A 36 -11.48 5.28 1.45
CA LYS A 36 -10.08 5.13 1.05
C LYS A 36 -9.36 4.09 1.92
N HIS A 37 -8.31 3.48 1.41
CA HIS A 37 -7.52 2.45 2.09
C HIS A 37 -8.37 1.24 2.52
N THR A 38 -9.29 0.82 1.64
CA THR A 38 -10.10 -0.38 1.81
C THR A 38 -9.62 -1.48 0.88
N GLU A 39 -9.02 -2.51 1.46
CA GLU A 39 -8.53 -3.69 0.75
C GLU A 39 -9.57 -4.80 0.71
N LEU A 40 -9.60 -5.57 -0.37
CA LEU A 40 -10.38 -6.80 -0.47
C LEU A 40 -9.47 -8.01 -0.17
N ILE A 41 -9.67 -8.65 0.98
CA ILE A 41 -8.89 -9.83 1.38
C ILE A 41 -9.82 -11.01 1.66
N ARG A 42 -9.72 -12.05 0.84
CA ARG A 42 -10.55 -13.28 0.98
C ARG A 42 -12.06 -13.01 1.07
N GLY A 43 -12.53 -11.95 0.42
CA GLY A 43 -13.94 -11.55 0.44
C GLY A 43 -14.36 -10.68 1.64
N ALA A 44 -13.44 -10.28 2.49
CA ALA A 44 -13.63 -9.27 3.52
C ALA A 44 -13.09 -7.90 3.05
N LEU A 45 -13.78 -6.83 3.42
CA LEU A 45 -13.27 -5.47 3.26
C LEU A 45 -12.51 -5.10 4.54
N ILE A 46 -11.25 -4.76 4.38
CA ILE A 46 -10.37 -4.36 5.48
C ILE A 46 -10.02 -2.89 5.29
N MET A 47 -10.32 -2.08 6.29
CA MET A 47 -9.97 -0.67 6.33
C MET A 47 -8.81 -0.46 7.30
N SER A 48 -7.78 0.24 6.87
CA SER A 48 -6.60 0.55 7.69
C SER A 48 -6.46 2.06 7.81
N PRO A 49 -6.82 2.67 8.98
CA PRO A 49 -6.57 4.08 9.21
C PRO A 49 -5.08 4.38 9.12
N GLN A 50 -4.72 5.40 8.36
CA GLN A 50 -3.33 5.77 8.12
C GLN A 50 -2.88 6.83 9.13
N ARG A 51 -1.72 6.62 9.78
CA ARG A 51 -1.10 7.63 10.65
C ARG A 51 -0.31 8.64 9.84
N ALA A 52 -0.13 9.84 10.40
CA ALA A 52 0.61 10.91 9.72
C ALA A 52 2.04 10.50 9.31
N TRP A 53 2.77 9.78 10.18
CA TRP A 53 4.10 9.26 9.86
C TRP A 53 4.08 8.28 8.68
N HIS A 54 3.12 7.35 8.67
CA HIS A 54 2.94 6.39 7.60
C HIS A 54 2.78 7.11 6.24
N MET A 55 1.85 8.07 6.17
CA MET A 55 1.61 8.84 4.95
C MET A 55 2.86 9.62 4.51
N ALA A 56 3.57 10.26 5.45
CA ALA A 56 4.79 11.01 5.15
C ALA A 56 5.90 10.12 4.62
N VAL A 57 6.11 8.92 5.18
CA VAL A 57 7.10 7.94 4.69
C VAL A 57 6.76 7.46 3.29
N VAL A 58 5.49 7.09 3.02
CA VAL A 58 5.06 6.65 1.70
C VAL A 58 5.29 7.74 0.65
N ASP A 59 4.93 9.00 0.95
CA ASP A 59 5.11 10.12 0.04
C ASP A 59 6.59 10.42 -0.21
N ALA A 60 7.42 10.43 0.85
CA ALA A 60 8.86 10.68 0.74
C ALA A 60 9.55 9.58 -0.08
N LEU A 61 9.30 8.30 0.23
CA LEU A 61 9.89 7.19 -0.53
C LEU A 61 9.44 7.19 -1.98
N LYS A 62 8.15 7.43 -2.24
CA LYS A 62 7.64 7.55 -3.61
C LYS A 62 8.38 8.64 -4.39
N GLY A 63 8.54 9.83 -3.81
CA GLY A 63 9.25 10.95 -4.43
C GLY A 63 10.70 10.59 -4.77
N LEU A 64 11.47 10.20 -3.76
CA LEU A 64 12.89 9.89 -3.89
C LEU A 64 13.19 8.72 -4.86
N ILE A 65 12.37 7.67 -4.82
CA ILE A 65 12.53 6.52 -5.73
C ILE A 65 12.15 6.93 -7.16
N SER A 66 11.09 7.74 -7.33
CA SER A 66 10.66 8.20 -8.66
C SER A 66 11.73 9.03 -9.37
N GLU A 67 12.55 9.80 -8.65
CA GLU A 67 13.66 10.55 -9.22
C GLU A 67 14.75 9.67 -9.85
N GLN A 68 14.88 8.42 -9.38
CA GLN A 68 15.86 7.45 -9.86
C GLN A 68 15.24 6.35 -10.73
N CYS A 69 13.92 6.39 -10.91
CA CYS A 69 13.17 5.33 -11.58
C CYS A 69 13.39 5.37 -13.09
N PRO A 70 13.91 4.28 -13.70
CA PRO A 70 14.03 4.17 -15.15
C PRO A 70 12.67 4.19 -15.83
N SER A 71 12.64 4.59 -17.11
CA SER A 71 11.40 4.74 -17.91
C SER A 71 10.61 3.43 -18.10
N GLU A 72 11.24 2.29 -17.88
CA GLU A 72 10.62 0.97 -17.94
C GLU A 72 9.75 0.65 -16.73
N TYR A 73 9.88 1.44 -15.67
CA TYR A 73 9.14 1.27 -14.41
C TYR A 73 8.36 2.52 -14.02
N SER A 74 7.47 2.36 -13.08
CA SER A 74 6.72 3.46 -12.45
C SER A 74 6.50 3.16 -10.98
N VAL A 75 6.68 4.16 -10.12
CA VAL A 75 6.44 4.05 -8.69
C VAL A 75 5.01 4.47 -8.38
N GLN A 76 4.25 3.57 -7.82
CA GLN A 76 2.83 3.74 -7.51
C GLN A 76 2.59 3.64 -6.01
N ARG A 77 1.52 4.26 -5.51
CA ARG A 77 1.05 4.13 -4.14
C ARG A 77 -0.42 3.74 -4.12
N GLU A 78 -0.80 2.94 -3.13
CA GLU A 78 -2.21 2.65 -2.85
C GLU A 78 -2.97 2.14 -4.09
N MET A 79 -2.36 1.22 -4.82
CA MET A 79 -2.96 0.59 -5.99
C MET A 79 -3.13 -0.90 -5.74
N ALA A 80 -4.36 -1.39 -5.85
CA ALA A 80 -4.66 -2.79 -5.62
C ALA A 80 -3.95 -3.73 -6.60
N ILE A 81 -3.59 -4.93 -6.14
CA ILE A 81 -3.02 -5.99 -6.97
C ILE A 81 -4.00 -7.17 -6.99
N ARG A 82 -4.52 -7.52 -8.17
CA ARG A 82 -5.54 -8.55 -8.33
C ARG A 82 -4.96 -9.95 -8.15
N LYS A 83 -5.16 -10.56 -7.00
CA LYS A 83 -4.86 -11.99 -6.80
C LYS A 83 -5.99 -12.89 -7.31
N SER A 84 -7.22 -12.52 -7.04
CA SER A 84 -8.42 -13.26 -7.42
C SER A 84 -9.64 -12.33 -7.40
N LEU A 85 -10.82 -12.84 -7.77
CA LEU A 85 -12.06 -12.08 -7.62
C LEU A 85 -12.37 -11.72 -6.15
N ARG A 86 -11.79 -12.43 -5.18
CA ARG A 86 -12.04 -12.25 -3.74
C ARG A 86 -10.86 -11.69 -2.97
N SER A 87 -9.75 -11.36 -3.66
CA SER A 87 -8.56 -10.81 -3.01
C SER A 87 -7.81 -9.88 -3.94
N ALA A 88 -7.72 -8.65 -3.53
CA ALA A 88 -6.94 -7.58 -4.15
C ALA A 88 -6.32 -6.73 -3.03
N PRO A 89 -5.17 -7.14 -2.45
CA PRO A 89 -4.44 -6.32 -1.50
C PRO A 89 -3.94 -5.04 -2.14
N GLU A 90 -3.81 -3.99 -1.34
CA GLU A 90 -3.35 -2.67 -1.75
C GLU A 90 -2.05 -2.34 -1.00
N PRO A 91 -0.87 -2.56 -1.59
CA PRO A 91 0.38 -2.19 -0.96
C PRO A 91 0.50 -0.67 -0.84
N ASP A 92 1.11 -0.19 0.23
CA ASP A 92 1.33 1.23 0.45
C ASP A 92 2.18 1.86 -0.66
N LEU A 93 3.18 1.09 -1.15
CA LEU A 93 4.01 1.47 -2.30
C LEU A 93 4.23 0.25 -3.19
N SER A 94 4.26 0.47 -4.51
CA SER A 94 4.64 -0.56 -5.48
C SER A 94 5.49 0.01 -6.59
N ILE A 95 6.35 -0.83 -7.17
CA ILE A 95 7.03 -0.54 -8.42
C ILE A 95 6.46 -1.48 -9.47
N VAL A 96 5.93 -0.90 -10.54
CA VAL A 96 5.28 -1.63 -11.62
C VAL A 96 5.97 -1.38 -12.95
N ARG A 97 5.74 -2.26 -13.92
CA ARG A 97 6.16 -2.00 -15.31
C ARG A 97 5.44 -0.78 -15.86
N ALA A 98 6.14 0.16 -16.46
CA ALA A 98 5.53 1.38 -17.01
C ALA A 98 4.45 1.08 -18.06
N SER A 99 4.61 -0.03 -18.81
CA SER A 99 3.62 -0.47 -19.79
C SER A 99 2.27 -0.90 -19.22
N ALA A 100 2.21 -1.18 -17.91
CA ALA A 100 0.97 -1.55 -17.21
C ALA A 100 0.19 -0.33 -16.68
N VAL A 101 0.83 0.85 -16.66
CA VAL A 101 0.19 2.07 -16.14
C VAL A 101 -0.89 2.53 -17.09
N ASP A 102 -2.10 2.58 -16.56
CA ASP A 102 -3.30 3.07 -17.23
C ASP A 102 -4.05 3.96 -16.24
N TRP A 103 -4.23 5.22 -16.59
CA TRP A 103 -4.80 6.22 -15.70
C TRP A 103 -6.29 5.98 -15.34
N ASP A 104 -6.95 5.12 -16.10
CA ASP A 104 -8.36 4.74 -15.87
C ASP A 104 -8.49 3.48 -14.99
N LYS A 105 -7.36 2.85 -14.60
CA LYS A 105 -7.35 1.64 -13.78
C LYS A 105 -6.93 1.93 -12.35
N SER A 106 -7.54 1.19 -11.42
CA SER A 106 -7.20 1.15 -10.00
C SER A 106 -6.56 -0.17 -9.55
N ILE A 107 -6.36 -1.11 -10.47
CA ILE A 107 -5.89 -2.47 -10.17
C ILE A 107 -4.82 -2.90 -11.16
N TYR A 108 -3.70 -3.42 -10.63
CA TYR A 108 -2.64 -4.07 -11.41
C TYR A 108 -2.78 -5.60 -11.40
N LEU A 109 -2.18 -6.25 -12.40
CA LEU A 109 -1.98 -7.70 -12.39
C LEU A 109 -0.64 -8.03 -11.69
N PRO A 110 -0.53 -9.20 -11.03
CA PRO A 110 0.70 -9.58 -10.33
C PRO A 110 1.96 -9.56 -11.19
N GLU A 111 1.85 -9.99 -12.46
CA GLU A 111 2.94 -10.01 -13.43
C GLU A 111 3.50 -8.62 -13.78
N ASP A 112 2.75 -7.58 -13.53
CA ASP A 112 3.17 -6.20 -13.78
C ASP A 112 3.93 -5.58 -12.60
N VAL A 113 3.82 -6.20 -11.42
CA VAL A 113 4.41 -5.69 -10.18
C VAL A 113 5.76 -6.33 -9.92
N VAL A 114 6.79 -5.53 -9.77
CA VAL A 114 8.16 -6.01 -9.51
C VAL A 114 8.60 -5.82 -8.04
N LEU A 115 7.90 -4.94 -7.32
CA LEU A 115 8.11 -4.71 -5.90
C LEU A 115 6.80 -4.28 -5.25
N ALA A 116 6.48 -4.87 -4.09
CA ALA A 116 5.45 -4.40 -3.17
C ALA A 116 6.10 -4.01 -1.84
N ALA A 117 5.62 -2.92 -1.23
CA ALA A 117 6.11 -2.44 0.06
C ALA A 117 4.96 -2.07 0.98
N GLU A 118 5.12 -2.42 2.26
CA GLU A 118 4.19 -2.11 3.33
C GLU A 118 4.89 -1.32 4.42
N VAL A 119 4.25 -0.26 4.88
CA VAL A 119 4.69 0.55 6.00
C VAL A 119 3.89 0.13 7.24
N ILE A 120 4.56 -0.49 8.20
CA ILE A 120 3.92 -1.04 9.40
C ILE A 120 3.27 0.08 10.21
N SER A 121 2.02 -0.13 10.58
CA SER A 121 1.33 0.59 11.64
C SER A 121 0.97 -0.38 12.78
N PRO A 122 0.79 0.09 14.02
CA PRO A 122 0.35 -0.79 15.12
C PRO A 122 -0.94 -1.55 14.82
N GLU A 123 -1.80 -0.98 13.96
CA GLU A 123 -3.09 -1.56 13.58
C GLU A 123 -2.98 -2.65 12.51
N SER A 124 -1.89 -2.65 11.74
CA SER A 124 -1.64 -3.58 10.62
C SER A 124 -0.50 -4.56 10.86
N GLU A 125 0.24 -4.43 11.97
CA GLU A 125 1.52 -5.12 12.22
C GLU A 125 1.48 -6.63 11.95
N GLU A 126 0.50 -7.35 12.50
CA GLU A 126 0.37 -8.79 12.30
C GLU A 126 0.16 -9.14 10.81
N ARG A 127 -0.71 -8.40 10.14
CA ARG A 127 -0.99 -8.61 8.70
C ARG A 127 0.22 -8.30 7.83
N ASP A 128 0.92 -7.20 8.10
CA ASP A 128 2.05 -6.75 7.29
C ASP A 128 3.29 -7.64 7.50
N ARG A 129 3.42 -8.28 8.68
CA ARG A 129 4.52 -9.20 8.96
C ARG A 129 4.25 -10.64 8.53
N GLU A 130 3.01 -11.11 8.51
CA GLU A 130 2.66 -12.51 8.32
C GLU A 130 1.77 -12.76 7.09
N ASP A 131 0.61 -12.11 7.02
CA ASP A 131 -0.39 -12.38 5.99
C ASP A 131 -0.01 -11.81 4.62
N LYS A 132 0.35 -10.54 4.53
CA LYS A 132 0.65 -9.86 3.27
C LYS A 132 1.89 -10.41 2.57
N PRO A 133 3.03 -10.71 3.26
CA PRO A 133 4.16 -11.37 2.61
C PRO A 133 3.78 -12.69 1.97
N SER A 134 3.00 -13.52 2.67
CA SER A 134 2.52 -14.80 2.13
C SER A 134 1.60 -14.60 0.92
N LEU A 135 0.78 -13.54 0.95
CA LEU A 135 -0.13 -13.19 -0.13
C LEU A 135 0.63 -12.74 -1.38
N TYR A 136 1.60 -11.83 -1.23
CA TYR A 136 2.45 -11.34 -2.33
C TYR A 136 3.37 -12.43 -2.89
N ALA A 137 3.93 -13.28 -2.03
CA ALA A 137 4.72 -14.44 -2.46
C ALA A 137 3.90 -15.41 -3.32
N ALA A 138 2.65 -15.68 -2.94
CA ALA A 138 1.74 -16.51 -3.72
C ALA A 138 1.30 -15.88 -5.05
N MET A 139 1.45 -14.57 -5.21
CA MET A 139 1.27 -13.84 -6.48
C MET A 139 2.54 -13.82 -7.33
N GLY A 140 3.68 -14.27 -6.81
CA GLY A 140 4.95 -14.30 -7.52
C GLY A 140 5.65 -12.94 -7.61
N ILE A 141 5.30 -11.96 -6.75
CA ILE A 141 5.95 -10.65 -6.74
C ILE A 141 7.41 -10.81 -6.30
N PRO A 142 8.40 -10.38 -7.11
CA PRO A 142 9.80 -10.75 -6.89
C PRO A 142 10.41 -10.17 -5.61
N THR A 143 10.04 -8.93 -5.27
CA THR A 143 10.64 -8.18 -4.15
C THR A 143 9.57 -7.65 -3.22
N TYR A 144 9.83 -7.76 -1.92
CA TYR A 144 8.98 -7.23 -0.87
C TYR A 144 9.78 -6.39 0.11
N TRP A 145 9.30 -5.20 0.41
CA TRP A 145 9.86 -4.37 1.47
C TRP A 145 8.87 -4.25 2.61
N LEU A 146 9.39 -4.47 3.83
CA LEU A 146 8.68 -4.17 5.05
C LEU A 146 9.34 -2.95 5.68
N ILE A 147 8.57 -1.90 5.92
CA ILE A 147 9.08 -0.61 6.38
C ILE A 147 8.52 -0.33 7.76
N GLU A 148 9.39 -0.09 8.73
CA GLU A 148 9.00 0.22 10.09
C GLU A 148 9.63 1.53 10.58
N MET A 149 9.05 2.11 11.61
CA MET A 149 9.57 3.30 12.26
C MET A 149 10.77 2.93 13.12
N GLY A 150 11.90 3.52 12.81
CA GLY A 150 13.11 3.45 13.64
C GLY A 150 13.24 4.57 14.64
N GLU A 151 14.45 4.77 15.15
CA GLU A 151 14.77 5.89 16.02
C GLU A 151 14.62 7.23 15.27
N ASP A 152 14.29 8.27 16.00
CA ASP A 152 14.11 9.64 15.47
C ASP A 152 13.18 9.72 14.25
N PHE A 153 12.15 8.85 14.21
CA PHE A 153 11.17 8.77 13.12
C PHE A 153 11.75 8.39 11.74
N ALA A 154 13.03 8.04 11.66
CA ALA A 154 13.64 7.57 10.44
C ALA A 154 13.09 6.18 10.05
N PRO A 155 12.73 5.93 8.77
CA PRO A 155 12.28 4.59 8.37
C PRO A 155 13.43 3.58 8.34
N ILE A 156 13.11 2.33 8.71
CA ILE A 156 13.97 1.16 8.51
C ILE A 156 13.33 0.32 7.42
N VAL A 157 14.07 -0.08 6.40
CA VAL A 157 13.57 -0.90 5.30
C VAL A 157 14.18 -2.29 5.37
N HIS A 158 13.32 -3.30 5.54
CA HIS A 158 13.70 -4.71 5.46
C HIS A 158 13.40 -5.24 4.06
N GLU A 159 14.45 -5.46 3.30
CA GLU A 159 14.38 -5.95 1.93
C GLU A 159 14.33 -7.48 1.91
N HIS A 160 13.36 -8.02 1.17
CA HIS A 160 13.17 -9.45 0.96
C HIS A 160 13.03 -9.74 -0.53
N TYR A 161 13.46 -10.93 -0.94
CA TYR A 161 13.22 -11.41 -2.30
C TYR A 161 12.54 -12.78 -2.29
N LEU A 162 11.78 -13.04 -3.35
CA LEU A 162 11.03 -14.28 -3.51
C LEU A 162 11.99 -15.42 -3.90
N TYR A 163 12.02 -16.48 -3.09
CA TYR A 163 12.78 -17.70 -3.38
C TYR A 163 11.94 -18.94 -3.04
N ALA A 164 11.75 -19.82 -4.00
CA ALA A 164 10.96 -21.04 -3.84
C ALA A 164 9.57 -20.81 -3.22
N GLY A 165 8.88 -19.71 -3.63
CA GLY A 165 7.52 -19.38 -3.19
C GLY A 165 7.41 -18.72 -1.81
N VAL A 166 8.53 -18.35 -1.18
CA VAL A 166 8.55 -17.64 0.10
C VAL A 166 9.55 -16.49 0.06
N TYR A 167 9.27 -15.42 0.80
CA TYR A 167 10.22 -14.33 0.94
C TYR A 167 11.37 -14.71 1.89
N LYS A 168 12.59 -14.40 1.45
CA LYS A 168 13.80 -14.54 2.22
C LYS A 168 14.38 -13.16 2.52
N PRO A 169 14.80 -12.88 3.77
CA PRO A 169 15.43 -11.62 4.08
C PRO A 169 16.73 -11.49 3.29
N MET A 170 16.93 -10.34 2.69
CA MET A 170 18.13 -10.00 1.92
C MET A 170 18.99 -9.01 2.70
N LYS A 171 18.41 -7.88 3.10
CA LYS A 171 19.12 -6.80 3.76
C LYS A 171 18.18 -5.93 4.60
N THR A 172 18.71 -5.40 5.70
CA THR A 172 18.08 -4.30 6.45
C THR A 172 18.84 -3.02 6.18
N HIS A 173 18.13 -1.98 5.82
CA HIS A 173 18.66 -0.65 5.53
C HIS A 173 18.27 0.32 6.64
N ILE A 174 19.28 0.98 7.23
CA ILE A 174 19.14 2.01 8.27
C ILE A 174 19.96 3.23 7.84
N GLY A 175 19.35 4.41 7.93
CA GLY A 175 19.96 5.68 7.54
C GLY A 175 20.13 5.89 6.02
N ARG A 176 20.22 4.79 5.25
CA ARG A 176 20.33 4.83 3.79
C ARG A 176 19.81 3.54 3.16
N LEU A 177 18.91 3.66 2.20
CA LEU A 177 18.48 2.57 1.33
C LEU A 177 19.42 2.52 0.11
N LYS A 178 20.17 1.42 -0.01
CA LYS A 178 20.99 1.16 -1.18
C LYS A 178 20.77 -0.27 -1.65
N THR A 179 20.13 -0.41 -2.82
CA THR A 179 19.80 -1.69 -3.46
C THR A 179 20.01 -1.61 -4.97
N GLU A 180 20.14 -2.78 -5.61
CA GLU A 180 20.22 -2.91 -7.07
C GLU A 180 18.90 -3.47 -7.67
N VAL A 181 17.91 -3.75 -6.82
CA VAL A 181 16.66 -4.44 -7.22
C VAL A 181 15.44 -3.58 -6.87
N PRO A 182 14.51 -3.36 -7.83
CA PRO A 182 14.46 -3.83 -9.22
C PRO A 182 15.35 -3.03 -10.18
N PHE A 183 15.92 -1.92 -9.72
CA PHE A 183 16.92 -1.07 -10.37
C PHE A 183 17.77 -0.41 -9.29
N PRO A 184 18.92 0.20 -9.62
CA PRO A 184 19.74 0.88 -8.63
C PRO A 184 18.98 2.01 -7.95
N ILE A 185 18.86 1.93 -6.61
CA ILE A 185 18.23 2.95 -5.75
C ILE A 185 19.23 3.30 -4.65
N ASP A 186 19.48 4.58 -4.46
CA ASP A 186 20.39 5.08 -3.42
C ASP A 186 19.83 6.36 -2.79
N ILE A 187 19.04 6.23 -1.71
CA ILE A 187 18.29 7.32 -1.08
C ILE A 187 18.55 7.38 0.44
N PRO A 188 18.48 8.58 1.06
CA PRO A 188 18.54 8.69 2.51
C PRO A 188 17.28 8.09 3.16
N LEU A 189 17.45 7.49 4.34
CA LEU A 189 16.37 7.09 5.24
C LEU A 189 16.47 7.97 6.49
N VAL A 190 15.79 9.08 6.48
CA VAL A 190 15.75 10.07 7.56
C VAL A 190 14.29 10.36 7.92
N ASP A 191 14.08 11.11 9.00
CA ASP A 191 12.74 11.61 9.31
C ASP A 191 12.10 12.23 8.04
N PRO A 192 10.94 11.74 7.60
CA PRO A 192 10.31 12.20 6.36
C PRO A 192 9.95 13.70 6.37
N THR A 193 9.88 14.32 7.56
CA THR A 193 9.65 15.78 7.68
C THR A 193 10.89 16.62 7.35
N LEU A 194 12.04 15.98 7.17
CA LEU A 194 13.31 16.63 6.82
C LEU A 194 13.63 16.56 5.31
N LEU A 195 12.75 15.94 4.52
CA LEU A 195 12.83 15.79 3.07
C LEU A 195 11.86 16.75 2.39
#